data_b8f914a4045ac18ecec337e8e1ac4bbf
#
_entry.id   b8f914a4045ac18ecec337e8e1ac4bbf
#
_cell.length_a   1.000
_cell.length_b   1.000
_cell.length_c   1.000
_cell.angle_alpha   90.00
_cell.angle_beta   90.00
_cell.angle_gamma   90.00
#
_symmetry.space_group_name_H-M   'P 1'
#
loop_
_entity.id
_entity.type
_entity.pdbx_description
1 polymer ?
#
loop_
_entity_poly.entity_id
_entity_poly.type
_entity_poly.pdbx_seq_one_letter_code
_entity_poly.pdbx_strand_id
1 'polypeptide(L)'
;MELPQKFCEEMKRILGEEYEAYCSSMKESRKFGLRVNTAKISVEKFEKICPFAITKVPYIENGFYYEEGVQPSKHPYYFAGLYYLQDPSAMTPASRLPVNKGEAVLDLCAAPGGKATELAAKLGGTGLLVANDISSKRAKALLK
;
A
#
# COMPACT_ATOMS: atom_id res chain seq x y z
N MET A 1 -14.36 -18.51 -10.48
CA MET A 1 -13.21 -19.36 -10.03
C MET A 1 -13.73 -20.30 -8.96
N GLU A 2 -13.55 -21.62 -9.13
CA GLU A 2 -13.89 -22.57 -8.08
C GLU A 2 -12.72 -22.66 -7.09
N LEU A 3 -13.02 -22.47 -5.82
CA LEU A 3 -12.02 -22.56 -4.74
C LEU A 3 -11.81 -24.04 -4.36
N PRO A 4 -10.58 -24.44 -3.98
CA PRO A 4 -10.32 -25.82 -3.52
C PRO A 4 -11.18 -26.17 -2.32
N GLN A 5 -11.72 -27.40 -2.29
CA GLN A 5 -12.65 -27.85 -1.23
C GLN A 5 -12.05 -27.68 0.17
N LYS A 6 -10.82 -28.16 0.40
CA LYS A 6 -10.12 -28.02 1.68
C LYS A 6 -9.98 -26.57 2.15
N PHE A 7 -9.74 -25.67 1.21
CA PHE A 7 -9.69 -24.23 1.52
C PHE A 7 -11.05 -23.72 1.99
N CYS A 8 -12.12 -24.09 1.29
CA CYS A 8 -13.48 -23.70 1.68
C CYS A 8 -13.86 -24.23 3.07
N GLU A 9 -13.55 -25.49 3.36
CA GLU A 9 -13.80 -26.12 4.67
C GLU A 9 -13.05 -25.38 5.79
N GLU A 10 -11.77 -25.07 5.58
CA GLU A 10 -10.95 -24.37 6.56
C GLU A 10 -11.43 -22.92 6.78
N MET A 11 -11.73 -22.19 5.70
CA MET A 11 -12.26 -20.84 5.81
C MET A 11 -13.62 -20.78 6.48
N LYS A 12 -14.48 -21.76 6.22
CA LYS A 12 -15.77 -21.89 6.91
C LYS A 12 -15.60 -22.13 8.40
N ARG A 13 -14.62 -22.96 8.80
CA ARG A 13 -14.27 -23.21 10.20
C ARG A 13 -13.75 -21.95 10.90
N ILE A 14 -12.91 -21.13 10.21
CA ILE A 14 -12.29 -19.92 10.76
C ILE A 14 -13.32 -18.78 10.87
N LEU A 15 -14.10 -18.55 9.82
CA LEU A 15 -14.97 -17.37 9.68
C LEU A 15 -16.39 -17.59 10.23
N GLY A 16 -16.83 -18.85 10.41
CA GLY A 16 -18.17 -19.14 10.90
C GLY A 16 -19.25 -18.44 10.07
N GLU A 17 -20.02 -17.59 10.71
CA GLU A 17 -21.12 -16.83 10.08
C GLU A 17 -20.65 -15.82 9.01
N GLU A 18 -19.40 -15.36 9.08
CA GLU A 18 -18.83 -14.42 8.09
C GLU A 18 -18.42 -15.10 6.78
N TYR A 19 -18.45 -16.43 6.71
CA TYR A 19 -17.98 -17.18 5.52
C TYR A 19 -18.70 -16.79 4.23
N GLU A 20 -20.02 -16.63 4.27
CA GLU A 20 -20.80 -16.25 3.06
C GLU A 20 -20.49 -14.83 2.60
N ALA A 21 -20.31 -13.89 3.52
CA ALA A 21 -19.88 -12.53 3.21
C ALA A 21 -18.48 -12.52 2.59
N TYR A 22 -17.56 -13.33 3.12
CA TYR A 22 -16.23 -13.53 2.56
C TYR A 22 -16.29 -14.08 1.11
N CYS A 23 -17.07 -15.13 0.87
CA CYS A 23 -17.23 -15.70 -0.47
C CYS A 23 -17.83 -14.70 -1.45
N SER A 24 -18.74 -13.84 -1.00
CA SER A 24 -19.34 -12.78 -1.81
C SER A 24 -18.31 -11.69 -2.17
N SER A 25 -17.48 -11.28 -1.21
CA SER A 25 -16.43 -10.28 -1.45
C SER A 25 -15.39 -10.73 -2.48
N MET A 26 -15.12 -12.05 -2.56
CA MET A 26 -14.20 -12.60 -3.57
C MET A 26 -14.71 -12.51 -5.02
N LYS A 27 -16.01 -12.27 -5.21
CA LYS A 27 -16.64 -12.06 -6.52
C LYS A 27 -16.62 -10.59 -6.96
N GLU A 28 -16.31 -9.68 -6.05
CA GLU A 28 -16.20 -8.26 -6.37
C GLU A 28 -14.97 -7.97 -7.23
N SER A 29 -15.04 -6.87 -7.98
CA SER A 29 -13.89 -6.39 -8.75
C SER A 29 -12.76 -5.96 -7.82
N ARG A 30 -11.53 -6.24 -8.26
CA ARG A 30 -10.33 -5.84 -7.53
C ARG A 30 -10.29 -4.33 -7.35
N LYS A 31 -9.96 -3.86 -6.15
CA LYS A 31 -9.69 -2.46 -5.86
C LYS A 31 -8.20 -2.16 -6.10
N PHE A 32 -7.92 -1.14 -6.88
CA PHE A 32 -6.56 -0.67 -7.13
C PHE A 32 -6.26 0.52 -6.23
N GLY A 33 -5.04 0.60 -5.70
CA GLY A 33 -4.68 1.66 -4.78
C GLY A 33 -3.37 2.36 -5.12
N LEU A 34 -3.30 3.63 -4.76
CA LEU A 34 -2.08 4.41 -4.69
C LEU A 34 -1.98 5.12 -3.34
N ARG A 35 -0.77 5.37 -2.89
CA ARG A 35 -0.49 6.10 -1.66
C ARG A 35 0.38 7.32 -1.96
N VAL A 36 -0.08 8.49 -1.56
CA VAL A 36 0.64 9.75 -1.75
C VAL A 36 1.93 9.75 -0.91
N ASN A 37 3.02 10.16 -1.52
CA ASN A 37 4.30 10.36 -0.84
C ASN A 37 4.33 11.73 -0.15
N THR A 38 3.97 11.74 1.11
CA THR A 38 3.86 12.96 1.91
C THR A 38 5.20 13.67 2.18
N ALA A 39 6.34 12.99 1.92
CA ALA A 39 7.65 13.63 1.91
C ALA A 39 7.86 14.59 0.71
N LYS A 40 7.07 14.44 -0.36
CA LYS A 40 7.21 15.23 -1.59
C LYS A 40 6.04 16.17 -1.85
N ILE A 41 4.83 15.79 -1.47
CA ILE A 41 3.61 16.57 -1.73
C ILE A 41 2.58 16.32 -0.65
N SER A 42 1.83 17.37 -0.25
CA SER A 42 0.70 17.16 0.67
C SER A 42 -0.46 16.46 -0.04
N VAL A 43 -1.29 15.77 0.74
CA VAL A 43 -2.46 15.03 0.23
C VAL A 43 -3.39 15.97 -0.53
N GLU A 44 -3.70 17.14 0.04
CA GLU A 44 -4.61 18.14 -0.55
C GLU A 44 -4.09 18.71 -1.87
N LYS A 45 -2.77 18.90 -1.99
CA LYS A 45 -2.17 19.33 -3.26
C LYS A 45 -2.23 18.23 -4.30
N PHE A 46 -1.96 16.98 -3.89
CA PHE A 46 -2.04 15.85 -4.80
C PHE A 46 -3.46 15.65 -5.34
N GLU A 47 -4.49 15.73 -4.50
CA GLU A 47 -5.90 15.62 -4.93
C GLU A 47 -6.25 16.64 -6.02
N LYS A 48 -5.72 17.87 -5.92
CA LYS A 48 -5.98 18.95 -6.89
C LYS A 48 -5.30 18.74 -8.24
N ILE A 49 -4.14 18.09 -8.27
CA ILE A 49 -3.34 17.93 -9.49
C ILE A 49 -3.41 16.50 -10.07
N CYS A 50 -4.08 15.58 -9.39
CA CYS A 50 -4.17 14.20 -9.85
C CYS A 50 -4.86 14.15 -11.23
N PRO A 51 -4.22 13.55 -12.26
CA PRO A 51 -4.72 13.58 -13.63
C PRO A 51 -5.83 12.56 -13.90
N PHE A 52 -6.24 11.78 -12.91
CA PHE A 52 -7.28 10.77 -13.02
C PHE A 52 -8.14 10.74 -11.75
N ALA A 53 -9.34 10.15 -11.87
CA ALA A 53 -10.27 10.05 -10.74
C ALA A 53 -9.69 9.18 -9.62
N ILE A 54 -9.76 9.69 -8.41
CA ILE A 54 -9.34 8.99 -7.19
C ILE A 54 -10.41 9.13 -6.11
N THR A 55 -10.53 8.12 -5.25
CA THR A 55 -11.42 8.11 -4.08
C THR A 55 -10.63 7.72 -2.84
N LYS A 56 -10.84 8.40 -1.73
CA LYS A 56 -10.11 8.10 -0.48
C LYS A 56 -10.31 6.67 0.00
N VAL A 57 -9.23 6.03 0.43
CA VAL A 57 -9.30 4.81 1.22
C VAL A 57 -9.69 5.21 2.64
N PRO A 58 -10.84 4.76 3.19
CA PRO A 58 -11.39 5.31 4.44
C PRO A 58 -10.50 5.15 5.67
N TYR A 59 -9.61 4.16 5.65
CA TYR A 59 -8.75 3.80 6.77
C TYR A 59 -7.28 4.17 6.57
N ILE A 60 -6.92 4.85 5.44
CA ILE A 60 -5.55 5.30 5.12
C ILE A 60 -5.60 6.79 4.77
N GLU A 61 -4.95 7.61 5.57
CA GLU A 61 -5.00 9.08 5.48
C GLU A 61 -4.51 9.62 4.12
N ASN A 62 -3.43 9.04 3.58
CA ASN A 62 -2.82 9.40 2.30
C ASN A 62 -3.04 8.36 1.20
N GLY A 63 -3.99 7.43 1.38
CA GLY A 63 -4.33 6.37 0.45
C GLY A 63 -5.56 6.67 -0.40
N PHE A 64 -5.50 6.28 -1.68
CA PHE A 64 -6.59 6.46 -2.63
C PHE A 64 -6.82 5.21 -3.46
N TYR A 65 -8.09 4.95 -3.78
CA TYR A 65 -8.47 4.05 -4.87
C TYR A 65 -8.40 4.78 -6.21
N TYR A 66 -8.15 4.04 -7.27
CA TYR A 66 -8.31 4.50 -8.65
C TYR A 66 -9.03 3.42 -9.49
N GLU A 67 -9.61 3.81 -10.62
CA GLU A 67 -10.43 2.94 -11.44
C GLU A 67 -9.59 1.96 -12.26
N GLU A 68 -10.17 0.81 -12.56
CA GLU A 68 -9.61 -0.16 -13.50
C GLU A 68 -9.43 0.47 -14.89
N GLY A 69 -8.33 0.12 -15.57
CA GLY A 69 -8.00 0.70 -16.89
C GLY A 69 -7.11 1.95 -16.82
N VAL A 70 -7.10 2.68 -15.70
CA VAL A 70 -6.12 3.74 -15.46
C VAL A 70 -4.73 3.13 -15.33
N GLN A 71 -3.72 3.76 -15.92
CA GLN A 71 -2.32 3.31 -15.90
C GLN A 71 -1.41 4.30 -15.16
N PRO A 72 -1.53 4.42 -13.84
CA PRO A 72 -0.80 5.45 -13.08
C PRO A 72 0.73 5.25 -13.16
N SER A 73 1.21 4.01 -13.35
CA SER A 73 2.64 3.68 -13.49
C SER A 73 3.29 4.30 -14.73
N LYS A 74 2.51 4.76 -15.70
CA LYS A 74 3.02 5.44 -16.91
C LYS A 74 3.03 6.96 -16.80
N HIS A 75 2.45 7.51 -15.73
CA HIS A 75 2.34 8.96 -15.56
C HIS A 75 3.66 9.56 -15.02
N PRO A 76 4.07 10.76 -15.47
CA PRO A 76 5.28 11.44 -14.97
C PRO A 76 5.33 11.58 -13.44
N TYR A 77 4.22 11.76 -12.77
CA TYR A 77 4.14 11.84 -11.30
C TYR A 77 4.55 10.56 -10.59
N TYR A 78 4.37 9.39 -11.23
CA TYR A 78 4.89 8.15 -10.71
C TYR A 78 6.42 8.13 -10.73
N PHE A 79 7.03 8.54 -11.85
CA PHE A 79 8.48 8.62 -11.98
C PHE A 79 9.08 9.72 -11.07
N ALA A 80 8.33 10.81 -10.84
CA ALA A 80 8.69 11.84 -9.86
C ALA A 80 8.56 11.35 -8.40
N GLY A 81 7.97 10.18 -8.18
CA GLY A 81 7.75 9.58 -6.87
C GLY A 81 6.74 10.32 -6.00
N LEU A 82 5.73 10.97 -6.60
CA LEU A 82 4.67 11.67 -5.85
C LEU A 82 3.70 10.69 -5.21
N TYR A 83 3.61 9.46 -5.69
CA TYR A 83 2.83 8.37 -5.13
C TYR A 83 3.49 7.01 -5.37
N TYR A 84 3.10 6.05 -4.56
CA TYR A 84 3.46 4.65 -4.66
C TYR A 84 2.21 3.81 -4.99
N LEU A 85 2.29 2.89 -5.96
CA LEU A 85 1.19 1.98 -6.28
C LEU A 85 1.23 0.81 -5.31
N GLN A 86 0.16 0.64 -4.55
CA GLN A 86 0.09 -0.35 -3.49
C GLN A 86 -1.34 -0.84 -3.32
N ASP A 87 -1.50 -2.13 -3.01
CA ASP A 87 -2.78 -2.66 -2.57
C ASP A 87 -3.25 -1.91 -1.31
N PRO A 88 -4.51 -1.47 -1.24
CA PRO A 88 -5.01 -0.70 -0.11
C PRO A 88 -4.83 -1.39 1.24
N SER A 89 -5.02 -2.72 1.31
CA SER A 89 -4.80 -3.48 2.54
C SER A 89 -3.33 -3.46 2.99
N ALA A 90 -2.40 -3.52 2.02
CA ALA A 90 -0.97 -3.52 2.28
C ALA A 90 -0.43 -2.15 2.76
N MET A 91 -1.21 -1.08 2.65
CA MET A 91 -0.86 0.24 3.21
C MET A 91 -0.99 0.26 4.75
N THR A 92 -1.89 -0.55 5.31
CA THR A 92 -2.28 -0.50 6.72
C THR A 92 -1.12 -0.65 7.72
N PRO A 93 -0.20 -1.62 7.59
CA PRO A 93 0.84 -1.80 8.61
C PRO A 93 1.71 -0.56 8.84
N ALA A 94 2.22 0.04 7.77
CA ALA A 94 3.08 1.22 7.87
C ALA A 94 2.29 2.49 8.25
N SER A 95 1.02 2.60 7.81
CA SER A 95 0.18 3.74 8.18
C SER A 95 -0.14 3.76 9.68
N ARG A 96 -0.33 2.58 10.30
CA ARG A 96 -0.71 2.44 11.71
C ARG A 96 0.48 2.44 12.67
N LEU A 97 1.68 2.12 12.19
CA LEU A 97 2.87 2.17 13.04
C LEU A 97 3.14 3.62 13.46
N PRO A 98 3.18 3.92 14.77
CA PRO A 98 3.57 5.25 15.24
C PRO A 98 5.07 5.42 14.98
N VAL A 99 5.42 6.41 14.16
CA VAL A 99 6.80 6.76 13.85
C VAL A 99 6.94 8.26 13.96
N ASN A 100 7.89 8.71 14.79
CA ASN A 100 8.21 10.12 15.03
C ASN A 100 9.51 10.51 14.32
N LYS A 101 9.65 11.79 14.05
CA LYS A 101 10.89 12.34 13.49
C LYS A 101 12.07 12.06 14.42
N GLY A 102 13.20 11.65 13.86
CA GLY A 102 14.43 11.36 14.61
C GLY A 102 14.53 9.92 15.13
N GLU A 103 13.50 9.10 15.02
CA GLU A 103 13.52 7.71 15.46
C GLU A 103 14.37 6.81 14.53
N ALA A 104 14.75 5.64 15.06
CA ALA A 104 15.34 4.55 14.29
C ALA A 104 14.28 3.48 14.03
N VAL A 105 14.06 3.17 12.77
CA VAL A 105 13.04 2.21 12.31
C VAL A 105 13.69 1.09 11.51
N LEU A 106 13.30 -0.15 11.77
CA LEU A 106 13.75 -1.33 11.04
C LEU A 106 12.57 -1.95 10.29
N ASP A 107 12.65 -2.01 8.95
CA ASP A 107 11.76 -2.80 8.09
C ASP A 107 12.47 -4.08 7.66
N LEU A 108 12.13 -5.21 8.30
CA LEU A 108 12.75 -6.52 8.05
C LEU A 108 12.34 -7.16 6.72
N CYS A 109 11.22 -6.73 6.14
CA CYS A 109 10.64 -7.29 4.91
C CYS A 109 10.30 -6.17 3.93
N ALA A 110 11.28 -5.32 3.64
CA ALA A 110 11.07 -4.02 3.02
C ALA A 110 10.66 -4.07 1.55
N ALA A 111 11.22 -5.02 0.78
CA ALA A 111 11.00 -5.07 -0.66
C ALA A 111 9.53 -5.39 -1.03
N PRO A 112 8.99 -4.73 -2.06
CA PRO A 112 9.62 -3.80 -3.00
C PRO A 112 9.68 -2.33 -2.56
N GLY A 113 9.32 -1.98 -1.30
CA GLY A 113 9.45 -0.63 -0.79
C GLY A 113 8.15 0.03 -0.30
N GLY A 114 7.01 -0.64 -0.45
CA GLY A 114 5.71 -0.05 -0.14
C GLY A 114 5.55 0.39 1.32
N LYS A 115 6.07 -0.36 2.28
CA LYS A 115 6.07 0.02 3.70
C LYS A 115 7.24 0.94 4.02
N ALA A 116 8.44 0.61 3.55
CA ALA A 116 9.64 1.39 3.79
C ALA A 116 9.51 2.86 3.34
N THR A 117 8.90 3.12 2.18
CA THR A 117 8.69 4.49 1.69
C THR A 117 7.71 5.30 2.53
N GLU A 118 6.71 4.67 3.16
CA GLU A 118 5.82 5.33 4.12
C GLU A 118 6.54 5.66 5.42
N LEU A 119 7.30 4.72 5.94
CA LEU A 119 8.09 4.91 7.15
C LEU A 119 9.13 6.04 6.96
N ALA A 120 9.78 6.08 5.79
CA ALA A 120 10.68 7.17 5.41
C ALA A 120 9.98 8.53 5.38
N ALA A 121 8.76 8.58 4.83
CA ALA A 121 7.97 9.82 4.80
C ALA A 121 7.62 10.32 6.22
N LYS A 122 7.25 9.41 7.12
CA LYS A 122 6.97 9.73 8.53
C LYS A 122 8.20 10.25 9.27
N LEU A 123 9.38 9.69 9.01
CA LEU A 123 10.64 10.18 9.58
C LEU A 123 10.99 11.61 9.10
N GLY A 124 10.43 12.08 7.99
CA GLY A 124 10.56 13.46 7.53
C GLY A 124 12.00 13.91 7.23
N GLY A 125 12.84 13.00 6.74
CA GLY A 125 14.25 13.27 6.45
C GLY A 125 15.16 13.29 7.68
N THR A 126 14.68 12.83 8.83
CA THR A 126 15.43 12.73 10.09
C THR A 126 15.44 11.29 10.61
N GLY A 127 16.36 10.97 11.53
CA GLY A 127 16.44 9.62 12.09
C GLY A 127 17.09 8.60 11.16
N LEU A 128 16.75 7.33 11.34
CA LEU A 128 17.33 6.22 10.58
C LEU A 128 16.25 5.23 10.15
N LEU A 129 16.22 4.89 8.86
CA LEU A 129 15.45 3.74 8.36
C LEU A 129 16.41 2.68 7.85
N VAL A 130 16.39 1.51 8.46
CA VAL A 130 17.09 0.32 7.96
C VAL A 130 16.07 -0.56 7.24
N ALA A 131 16.25 -0.73 5.93
CA ALA A 131 15.37 -1.55 5.08
C ALA A 131 16.11 -2.82 4.66
N ASN A 132 15.60 -3.98 5.09
CA ASN A 132 16.15 -5.29 4.81
C ASN A 132 15.17 -6.14 4.01
N ASP A 133 15.69 -7.04 3.19
CA ASP A 133 14.91 -8.14 2.59
C ASP A 133 15.80 -9.37 2.44
N ILE A 134 15.26 -10.54 2.76
CA ILE A 134 15.99 -11.81 2.67
C ILE A 134 16.40 -12.15 1.22
N SER A 135 15.65 -11.64 0.24
CA SER A 135 15.93 -11.87 -1.18
C SER A 135 16.74 -10.71 -1.76
N SER A 136 18.00 -10.96 -2.08
CA SER A 136 18.88 -9.98 -2.75
C SER A 136 18.30 -9.49 -4.09
N LYS A 137 17.56 -10.35 -4.81
CA LYS A 137 16.88 -9.97 -6.05
C LYS A 137 15.77 -8.93 -5.78
N ARG A 138 14.98 -9.13 -4.73
CA ARG A 138 13.90 -8.20 -4.33
C ARG A 138 14.48 -6.92 -3.75
N ALA A 139 15.54 -7.01 -2.94
CA ALA A 139 16.20 -5.85 -2.33
C ALA A 139 16.69 -4.82 -3.38
N LYS A 140 17.08 -5.27 -4.58
CA LYS A 140 17.43 -4.36 -5.69
C LYS A 140 16.29 -3.41 -6.09
N ALA A 141 15.03 -3.76 -5.83
CA ALA A 141 13.90 -2.88 -6.11
C ALA A 141 13.84 -1.66 -5.16
N LEU A 142 14.45 -1.76 -3.97
CA LEU A 142 14.54 -0.65 -3.01
C LEU A 142 15.48 0.47 -3.46
N LEU A 143 16.34 0.20 -4.46
CA LEU A 143 17.32 1.15 -4.97
C LEU A 143 16.84 1.93 -6.21
N LYS A 144 15.62 1.68 -6.64
CA LYS A 144 14.98 2.35 -7.79
C LYS A 144 14.07 3.47 -7.32
#